data_83d7ce2250dacec1be9b4cce35e1b9d8
#
_entry.id   83d7ce2250dacec1be9b4cce35e1b9d8
#
_cell.length_a   1.000
_cell.length_b   1.000
_cell.length_c   1.000
_cell.angle_alpha   90.00
_cell.angle_beta   90.00
_cell.angle_gamma   90.00
#
_symmetry.space_group_name_H-M   'P 1'
#
loop_
_entity.id
_entity.type
_entity.pdbx_description
1 polymer ?
#
loop_
_entity_poly.entity_id
_entity_poly.type
_entity_poly.pdbx_seq_one_letter_code
_entity_poly.pdbx_strand_id
1 'polypeptide(L)'
;MALSTEQKTKMWAMLNQTRGQIGLTAYKDYIFGILFYKYLSEKATHWLNGVLRGENWESVYSQDSVKALNYMKKNLGYAIQPNEFFVDWKKAIDTDRFNIGMMTDTFTHFNQQIAFEAKNDFEGIFDGMRFDSADLGANAQARASVMISMIELLSSPEFDLSGSNDTVSDIYEYLVAQFATVLASDMGQYYTPKEISNVMARILTFGREDMEKFSIFDPTVGSGSLLLTTASYMKNSGRRGVIKYYGQEKDATPYRLSRMNLMMHGIEYNDININHADTLESDWPDGVVDGKDTPRMFDAVMANPPYSAHWNNKDREDDPRWREYGVSPKTKADYAFLLHCLYHLEDNGRMAIILPHGVLFRGASEGRIRKALIDKHQIEAIIGFPEKLFLNTPIPVCVVILRKNRIESDVLFVDASKGFEKIKKQNNLRSEDVEKIVDTVIN
;
A
#
# COMPACT_ATOMS: atom_id res chain seq x y z
N MET A 1 -6.12 -6.29 -19.37
CA MET A 1 -6.40 -5.11 -20.24
C MET A 1 -6.77 -3.96 -19.33
N ALA A 2 -6.09 -2.82 -19.44
CA ALA A 2 -6.39 -1.66 -18.57
C ALA A 2 -7.85 -1.19 -18.74
N LEU A 3 -8.46 -0.75 -17.63
CA LEU A 3 -9.82 -0.21 -17.63
C LEU A 3 -9.95 0.98 -18.59
N SER A 4 -10.95 0.94 -19.46
CA SER A 4 -11.26 2.08 -20.35
C SER A 4 -11.79 3.30 -19.55
N THR A 5 -11.69 4.48 -20.14
CA THR A 5 -12.24 5.71 -19.54
C THR A 5 -13.74 5.60 -19.30
N GLU A 6 -14.47 4.93 -20.20
CA GLU A 6 -15.91 4.71 -20.07
C GLU A 6 -16.23 3.80 -18.88
N GLN A 7 -15.53 2.67 -18.72
CA GLN A 7 -15.66 1.77 -17.57
C GLN A 7 -15.40 2.52 -16.26
N LYS A 8 -14.29 3.25 -16.17
CA LYS A 8 -13.94 4.08 -15.00
C LYS A 8 -15.03 5.07 -14.64
N THR A 9 -15.57 5.79 -15.62
CA THR A 9 -16.63 6.76 -15.41
C THR A 9 -17.92 6.10 -14.92
N LYS A 10 -18.28 4.95 -15.52
CA LYS A 10 -19.47 4.18 -15.13
C LYS A 10 -19.35 3.65 -13.71
N MET A 11 -18.24 3.04 -13.36
CA MET A 11 -17.98 2.54 -12.01
C MET A 11 -18.13 3.65 -10.95
N TRP A 12 -17.52 4.80 -11.19
CA TRP A 12 -17.60 5.92 -10.25
C TRP A 12 -19.01 6.51 -10.13
N ALA A 13 -19.76 6.58 -11.23
CA ALA A 13 -21.16 7.00 -11.21
C ALA A 13 -22.02 6.04 -10.37
N MET A 14 -21.86 4.74 -10.56
CA MET A 14 -22.57 3.71 -9.80
C MET A 14 -22.23 3.78 -8.29
N LEU A 15 -20.96 3.95 -7.94
CA LEU A 15 -20.53 4.16 -6.54
C LEU A 15 -21.20 5.37 -5.90
N ASN A 16 -21.25 6.49 -6.61
CA ASN A 16 -21.91 7.69 -6.10
C ASN A 16 -23.43 7.54 -5.94
N GLN A 17 -24.08 6.72 -6.76
CA GLN A 17 -25.52 6.42 -6.64
C GLN A 17 -25.82 5.54 -5.42
N THR A 18 -24.97 4.53 -5.15
CA THR A 18 -25.18 3.58 -4.04
C THR A 18 -24.79 4.13 -2.67
N ARG A 19 -23.99 5.19 -2.62
CA ARG A 19 -23.56 5.78 -1.35
C ARG A 19 -24.71 6.23 -0.44
N GLY A 20 -25.79 6.71 -1.03
CA GLY A 20 -26.93 7.23 -0.25
C GLY A 20 -26.52 8.39 0.64
N GLN A 21 -26.85 8.30 1.95
CA GLN A 21 -26.53 9.34 2.96
C GLN A 21 -25.26 9.05 3.76
N ILE A 22 -24.53 7.97 3.42
CA ILE A 22 -23.29 7.61 4.15
C ILE A 22 -22.19 8.63 3.81
N GLY A 23 -21.48 9.06 4.83
CA GLY A 23 -20.28 9.88 4.67
C GLY A 23 -19.23 9.14 3.82
N LEU A 24 -18.57 9.84 2.90
CA LEU A 24 -17.68 9.25 1.92
C LEU A 24 -16.50 8.49 2.56
N THR A 25 -16.02 8.97 3.73
CA THR A 25 -14.93 8.32 4.48
C THR A 25 -15.35 6.94 5.00
N ALA A 26 -16.54 6.82 5.59
CA ALA A 26 -17.07 5.54 6.04
C ALA A 26 -17.41 4.62 4.84
N TYR A 27 -18.06 5.16 3.82
CA TYR A 27 -18.43 4.42 2.61
C TYR A 27 -17.23 3.74 1.95
N LYS A 28 -16.10 4.43 1.88
CA LYS A 28 -14.83 3.89 1.38
C LYS A 28 -14.42 2.59 2.09
N ASP A 29 -14.49 2.56 3.42
CA ASP A 29 -14.03 1.40 4.21
C ASP A 29 -14.90 0.17 3.93
N TYR A 30 -16.20 0.35 3.72
CA TYR A 30 -17.10 -0.75 3.32
C TYR A 30 -16.84 -1.21 1.90
N ILE A 31 -16.70 -0.29 0.95
CA ILE A 31 -16.45 -0.66 -0.46
C ILE A 31 -15.15 -1.45 -0.60
N PHE A 32 -14.06 -0.99 -0.01
CA PHE A 32 -12.79 -1.72 -0.07
C PHE A 32 -12.85 -3.05 0.67
N GLY A 33 -13.49 -3.10 1.84
CA GLY A 33 -13.62 -4.34 2.61
C GLY A 33 -14.46 -5.38 1.89
N ILE A 34 -15.63 -5.01 1.33
CA ILE A 34 -16.50 -5.94 0.59
C ILE A 34 -15.84 -6.38 -0.72
N LEU A 35 -15.20 -5.46 -1.45
CA LEU A 35 -14.47 -5.79 -2.68
C LEU A 35 -13.33 -6.77 -2.40
N PHE A 36 -12.58 -6.54 -1.33
CA PHE A 36 -11.52 -7.45 -0.93
C PHE A 36 -12.06 -8.81 -0.47
N TYR A 37 -13.16 -8.84 0.27
CA TYR A 37 -13.80 -10.11 0.63
C TYR A 37 -14.33 -10.86 -0.60
N LYS A 38 -14.90 -10.16 -1.57
CA LYS A 38 -15.26 -10.75 -2.87
C LYS A 38 -14.03 -11.39 -3.53
N TYR A 39 -12.90 -10.67 -3.60
CA TYR A 39 -11.66 -11.22 -4.13
C TYR A 39 -11.20 -12.49 -3.40
N LEU A 40 -11.18 -12.49 -2.07
CA LEU A 40 -10.81 -13.66 -1.28
C LEU A 40 -11.79 -14.83 -1.49
N SER A 41 -13.09 -14.54 -1.59
CA SER A 41 -14.14 -15.51 -1.85
C SER A 41 -13.99 -16.16 -3.24
N GLU A 42 -13.70 -15.37 -4.28
CA GLU A 42 -13.46 -15.89 -5.63
C GLU A 42 -12.15 -16.69 -5.73
N LYS A 43 -11.08 -16.22 -5.07
CA LYS A 43 -9.81 -16.97 -4.95
C LYS A 43 -10.01 -18.32 -4.26
N ALA A 44 -10.80 -18.36 -3.18
CA ALA A 44 -11.14 -19.61 -2.48
C ALA A 44 -11.99 -20.53 -3.35
N THR A 45 -12.98 -20.00 -4.07
CA THR A 45 -13.82 -20.77 -5.01
C THR A 45 -12.96 -21.37 -6.13
N HIS A 46 -12.06 -20.59 -6.71
CA HIS A 46 -11.17 -21.09 -7.76
C HIS A 46 -10.28 -22.24 -7.24
N TRP A 47 -9.70 -22.06 -6.06
CA TRP A 47 -8.89 -23.09 -5.40
C TRP A 47 -9.71 -24.36 -5.09
N LEU A 48 -10.92 -24.23 -4.52
CA LEU A 48 -11.81 -25.34 -4.26
C LEU A 48 -12.14 -26.13 -5.53
N ASN A 49 -12.48 -25.47 -6.63
CA ASN A 49 -12.75 -26.10 -7.92
C ASN A 49 -11.56 -26.94 -8.40
N GLY A 50 -10.33 -26.52 -8.12
CA GLY A 50 -9.11 -27.25 -8.46
C GLY A 50 -8.88 -28.50 -7.60
N VAL A 51 -9.23 -28.45 -6.31
CA VAL A 51 -8.91 -29.52 -5.35
C VAL A 51 -10.06 -30.51 -5.14
N LEU A 52 -11.32 -30.08 -5.24
CA LEU A 52 -12.50 -30.92 -5.00
C LEU A 52 -12.86 -31.85 -6.17
N ARG A 53 -12.33 -31.63 -7.36
CA ARG A 53 -12.54 -32.47 -8.55
C ARG A 53 -14.03 -32.81 -8.81
N GLY A 54 -14.92 -31.86 -8.56
CA GLY A 54 -16.36 -31.99 -8.76
C GLY A 54 -17.18 -32.37 -7.51
N GLU A 55 -16.54 -32.58 -6.36
CA GLU A 55 -17.28 -32.69 -5.10
C GLU A 55 -17.78 -31.32 -4.65
N ASN A 56 -18.87 -31.32 -3.86
CA ASN A 56 -19.44 -30.10 -3.30
C ASN A 56 -18.74 -29.75 -1.98
N TRP A 57 -18.34 -28.48 -1.84
CA TRP A 57 -17.69 -27.98 -0.62
C TRP A 57 -18.52 -28.21 0.66
N GLU A 58 -19.84 -27.97 0.60
CA GLU A 58 -20.75 -28.25 1.71
C GLU A 58 -20.69 -29.70 2.15
N SER A 59 -20.64 -30.64 1.19
CA SER A 59 -20.55 -32.07 1.47
C SER A 59 -19.25 -32.44 2.17
N VAL A 60 -18.12 -31.92 1.68
CA VAL A 60 -16.79 -32.17 2.28
C VAL A 60 -16.72 -31.57 3.68
N TYR A 61 -17.22 -30.33 3.85
CA TYR A 61 -17.30 -29.67 5.15
C TYR A 61 -18.15 -30.45 6.15
N SER A 62 -19.31 -30.99 5.74
CA SER A 62 -20.23 -31.74 6.61
C SER A 62 -19.63 -33.06 7.09
N GLN A 63 -18.70 -33.67 6.35
CA GLN A 63 -18.01 -34.88 6.76
C GLN A 63 -17.01 -34.65 7.89
N ASP A 64 -16.17 -33.61 7.78
CA ASP A 64 -15.19 -33.21 8.78
C ASP A 64 -14.84 -31.74 8.62
N SER A 65 -15.59 -30.86 9.29
CA SER A 65 -15.45 -29.42 9.19
C SER A 65 -14.05 -28.91 9.62
N VAL A 66 -13.49 -29.53 10.66
CA VAL A 66 -12.18 -29.13 11.19
C VAL A 66 -11.07 -29.43 10.18
N LYS A 67 -11.09 -30.62 9.60
CA LYS A 67 -10.11 -31.05 8.59
C LYS A 67 -10.26 -30.21 7.31
N ALA A 68 -11.47 -29.97 6.86
CA ALA A 68 -11.78 -29.20 5.68
C ALA A 68 -11.27 -27.75 5.81
N LEU A 69 -11.60 -27.06 6.91
CA LEU A 69 -11.12 -25.70 7.17
C LEU A 69 -9.61 -25.63 7.34
N ASN A 70 -8.99 -26.56 8.06
CA ASN A 70 -7.53 -26.61 8.22
C ASN A 70 -6.81 -26.81 6.89
N TYR A 71 -7.38 -27.61 5.97
CA TYR A 71 -6.81 -27.80 4.64
C TYR A 71 -6.85 -26.50 3.82
N MET A 72 -7.97 -25.76 3.86
CA MET A 72 -8.08 -24.46 3.20
C MET A 72 -7.12 -23.44 3.83
N LYS A 73 -7.07 -23.31 5.16
CA LYS A 73 -6.16 -22.42 5.89
C LYS A 73 -4.69 -22.66 5.50
N LYS A 74 -4.27 -23.90 5.43
CA LYS A 74 -2.89 -24.25 5.07
C LYS A 74 -2.51 -23.79 3.66
N ASN A 75 -3.45 -23.73 2.73
CA ASN A 75 -3.18 -23.37 1.35
C ASN A 75 -3.40 -21.88 1.03
N LEU A 76 -4.40 -21.26 1.67
CA LEU A 76 -4.78 -19.87 1.37
C LEU A 76 -4.40 -18.87 2.48
N GLY A 77 -4.04 -19.34 3.67
CA GLY A 77 -3.83 -18.51 4.86
C GLY A 77 -5.13 -18.21 5.63
N TYR A 78 -6.28 -18.53 5.07
CA TYR A 78 -7.60 -18.34 5.66
C TYR A 78 -8.57 -19.45 5.19
N ALA A 79 -9.76 -19.53 5.82
CA ALA A 79 -10.83 -20.38 5.30
C ALA A 79 -12.18 -19.66 5.38
N ILE A 80 -13.06 -20.02 4.43
CA ILE A 80 -14.45 -19.55 4.33
C ILE A 80 -15.37 -20.75 4.50
N GLN A 81 -16.36 -20.62 5.40
CA GLN A 81 -17.35 -21.67 5.64
C GLN A 81 -18.39 -21.72 4.51
N PRO A 82 -19.09 -22.85 4.31
CA PRO A 82 -20.25 -22.92 3.42
C PRO A 82 -21.28 -21.84 3.77
N ASN A 83 -21.93 -21.30 2.76
CA ASN A 83 -22.95 -20.23 2.88
C ASN A 83 -22.40 -18.85 3.30
N GLU A 84 -21.07 -18.66 3.36
CA GLU A 84 -20.43 -17.38 3.69
C GLU A 84 -19.65 -16.76 2.53
N PHE A 85 -19.63 -17.40 1.37
CA PHE A 85 -19.02 -16.82 0.17
C PHE A 85 -19.78 -15.58 -0.31
N PHE A 86 -19.10 -14.68 -0.98
CA PHE A 86 -19.73 -13.48 -1.52
C PHE A 86 -20.95 -13.79 -2.40
N VAL A 87 -20.90 -14.88 -3.18
CA VAL A 87 -22.02 -15.34 -3.99
C VAL A 87 -23.22 -15.77 -3.14
N ASP A 88 -23.00 -16.25 -1.93
CA ASP A 88 -24.08 -16.68 -1.04
C ASP A 88 -24.83 -15.48 -0.43
N TRP A 89 -24.14 -14.36 -0.19
CA TRP A 89 -24.80 -13.11 0.17
C TRP A 89 -25.71 -12.62 -0.96
N LYS A 90 -25.24 -12.69 -2.22
CA LYS A 90 -26.07 -12.32 -3.38
C LYS A 90 -27.29 -13.22 -3.50
N LYS A 91 -27.16 -14.56 -3.32
CA LYS A 91 -28.29 -15.49 -3.29
C LYS A 91 -29.28 -15.17 -2.15
N ALA A 92 -28.77 -14.79 -0.98
CA ALA A 92 -29.62 -14.42 0.15
C ALA A 92 -30.44 -13.16 -0.15
N ILE A 93 -29.83 -12.16 -0.84
CA ILE A 93 -30.52 -10.96 -1.32
C ILE A 93 -31.60 -11.35 -2.33
N ASP A 94 -31.27 -12.13 -3.35
CA ASP A 94 -32.21 -12.55 -4.41
C ASP A 94 -33.40 -13.40 -3.91
N THR A 95 -33.26 -13.99 -2.72
CA THR A 95 -34.29 -14.79 -2.05
C THR A 95 -34.90 -14.12 -0.82
N ASP A 96 -34.66 -12.82 -0.62
CA ASP A 96 -35.17 -12.00 0.49
C ASP A 96 -34.86 -12.58 1.89
N ARG A 97 -33.70 -13.21 2.03
CA ARG A 97 -33.20 -13.80 3.29
C ARG A 97 -32.01 -13.05 3.90
N PHE A 98 -31.49 -12.06 3.18
CA PHE A 98 -30.33 -11.31 3.65
C PHE A 98 -30.66 -10.46 4.88
N ASN A 99 -29.77 -10.50 5.87
CA ASN A 99 -29.82 -9.62 7.03
C ASN A 99 -28.39 -9.26 7.46
N ILE A 100 -28.26 -8.17 8.21
CA ILE A 100 -26.94 -7.64 8.62
C ILE A 100 -26.14 -8.61 9.51
N GLY A 101 -26.82 -9.49 10.24
CA GLY A 101 -26.22 -10.52 11.07
C GLY A 101 -25.36 -11.49 10.24
N MET A 102 -25.79 -11.81 9.03
CA MET A 102 -25.00 -12.69 8.14
C MET A 102 -23.58 -12.14 7.89
N MET A 103 -23.45 -10.84 7.69
CA MET A 103 -22.14 -10.23 7.51
C MET A 103 -21.31 -10.24 8.81
N THR A 104 -21.94 -9.93 9.94
CA THR A 104 -21.29 -9.99 11.25
C THR A 104 -20.75 -11.39 11.55
N ASP A 105 -21.56 -12.42 11.30
CA ASP A 105 -21.18 -13.82 11.49
C ASP A 105 -20.04 -14.21 10.55
N THR A 106 -20.16 -13.88 9.26
CA THR A 106 -19.12 -14.16 8.27
C THR A 106 -17.75 -13.60 8.67
N PHE A 107 -17.68 -12.32 9.06
CA PHE A 107 -16.39 -11.73 9.43
C PHE A 107 -15.87 -12.20 10.80
N THR A 108 -16.77 -12.56 11.71
CA THR A 108 -16.40 -13.22 12.97
C THR A 108 -15.78 -14.60 12.70
N HIS A 109 -16.41 -15.41 11.86
CA HIS A 109 -15.89 -16.71 11.48
C HIS A 109 -14.60 -16.60 10.66
N PHE A 110 -14.51 -15.65 9.72
CA PHE A 110 -13.30 -15.41 8.96
C PHE A 110 -12.10 -15.15 9.88
N ASN A 111 -12.24 -14.26 10.86
CA ASN A 111 -11.17 -13.95 11.81
C ASN A 111 -10.75 -15.20 12.63
N GLN A 112 -11.66 -16.09 12.97
CA GLN A 112 -11.36 -17.36 13.65
C GLN A 112 -10.65 -18.37 12.73
N GLN A 113 -10.84 -18.23 11.42
CA GLN A 113 -10.30 -19.15 10.41
C GLN A 113 -9.04 -18.60 9.70
N ILE A 114 -8.34 -17.64 10.28
CA ILE A 114 -7.02 -17.19 9.81
C ILE A 114 -5.96 -18.20 10.29
N ALA A 115 -5.06 -18.62 9.40
CA ALA A 115 -3.92 -19.44 9.77
C ALA A 115 -2.94 -18.65 10.66
N PHE A 116 -2.26 -19.34 11.56
CA PHE A 116 -1.33 -18.68 12.49
C PHE A 116 -0.25 -17.90 11.74
N GLU A 117 0.31 -18.48 10.68
CA GLU A 117 1.36 -17.90 9.84
C GLU A 117 0.88 -16.70 9.02
N ALA A 118 -0.43 -16.60 8.79
CA ALA A 118 -1.06 -15.53 7.99
C ALA A 118 -1.72 -14.44 8.86
N LYS A 119 -1.55 -14.48 10.16
CA LYS A 119 -2.18 -13.50 11.07
C LYS A 119 -1.77 -12.06 10.75
N ASN A 120 -0.50 -11.82 10.55
CA ASN A 120 -0.01 -10.47 10.24
C ASN A 120 -0.63 -9.89 8.97
N ASP A 121 -1.08 -10.75 8.05
CA ASP A 121 -1.62 -10.34 6.77
C ASP A 121 -3.13 -10.15 6.79
N PHE A 122 -3.86 -10.99 7.53
CA PHE A 122 -5.32 -10.99 7.51
C PHE A 122 -5.99 -10.48 8.80
N GLU A 123 -5.34 -10.59 9.96
CA GLU A 123 -5.94 -10.14 11.22
C GLU A 123 -6.25 -8.64 11.17
N GLY A 124 -7.49 -8.28 11.56
CA GLY A 124 -7.98 -6.90 11.58
C GLY A 124 -8.14 -6.22 10.21
N ILE A 125 -7.99 -6.97 9.11
CA ILE A 125 -8.07 -6.38 7.76
C ILE A 125 -9.47 -5.82 7.46
N PHE A 126 -10.50 -6.37 8.08
CA PHE A 126 -11.90 -5.95 7.95
C PHE A 126 -12.40 -5.03 9.07
N ASP A 127 -11.55 -4.63 10.03
CA ASP A 127 -11.95 -3.83 11.20
C ASP A 127 -12.47 -2.42 10.87
N GLY A 128 -12.27 -1.96 9.62
CA GLY A 128 -12.87 -0.73 9.11
C GLY A 128 -14.40 -0.81 8.90
N MET A 129 -14.95 -2.03 8.79
CA MET A 129 -16.38 -2.25 8.54
C MET A 129 -17.13 -2.52 9.86
N ARG A 130 -17.86 -1.54 10.34
CA ARG A 130 -18.65 -1.63 11.59
C ARG A 130 -20.13 -1.76 11.28
N PHE A 131 -20.65 -2.99 11.29
CA PHE A 131 -22.05 -3.29 10.94
C PHE A 131 -23.09 -2.82 11.98
N ASP A 132 -22.64 -2.43 13.16
CA ASP A 132 -23.42 -1.80 14.20
C ASP A 132 -23.44 -0.26 14.13
N SER A 133 -22.63 0.34 13.26
CA SER A 133 -22.48 1.80 13.18
C SER A 133 -23.77 2.52 12.75
N ALA A 134 -24.02 3.65 13.40
CA ALA A 134 -25.08 4.56 13.00
C ALA A 134 -24.84 5.20 11.62
N ASP A 135 -23.58 5.23 11.16
CA ASP A 135 -23.23 5.73 9.81
C ASP A 135 -23.87 4.90 8.69
N LEU A 136 -24.10 3.59 8.93
CA LEU A 136 -24.83 2.73 8.01
C LEU A 136 -26.34 2.91 8.06
N GLY A 137 -26.89 3.31 9.20
CA GLY A 137 -28.32 3.48 9.38
C GLY A 137 -28.78 3.34 10.84
N ALA A 138 -29.90 3.95 11.12
CA ALA A 138 -30.48 4.07 12.48
C ALA A 138 -30.91 2.71 13.10
N ASN A 139 -31.17 1.71 12.27
CA ASN A 139 -31.64 0.38 12.71
C ASN A 139 -31.10 -0.73 11.78
N ALA A 140 -31.31 -1.99 12.17
CA ALA A 140 -30.82 -3.15 11.43
C ALA A 140 -31.34 -3.22 9.98
N GLN A 141 -32.59 -2.83 9.74
CA GLN A 141 -33.18 -2.82 8.40
C GLN A 141 -32.50 -1.78 7.49
N ALA A 142 -32.28 -0.56 7.99
CA ALA A 142 -31.60 0.49 7.24
C ALA A 142 -30.16 0.09 6.91
N ARG A 143 -29.45 -0.50 7.87
CA ARG A 143 -28.07 -1.00 7.66
C ARG A 143 -28.04 -2.12 6.63
N ALA A 144 -28.99 -3.08 6.69
CA ALA A 144 -29.11 -4.15 5.70
C ALA A 144 -29.35 -3.59 4.30
N SER A 145 -30.23 -2.60 4.14
CA SER A 145 -30.52 -1.98 2.84
C SER A 145 -29.29 -1.33 2.20
N VAL A 146 -28.43 -0.71 3.00
CA VAL A 146 -27.18 -0.12 2.53
C VAL A 146 -26.21 -1.22 2.09
N MET A 147 -26.06 -2.28 2.88
CA MET A 147 -25.19 -3.41 2.51
C MET A 147 -25.67 -4.11 1.25
N ILE A 148 -26.98 -4.32 1.10
CA ILE A 148 -27.59 -4.86 -0.11
C ILE A 148 -27.17 -4.03 -1.32
N SER A 149 -27.33 -2.71 -1.26
CA SER A 149 -26.95 -1.81 -2.38
C SER A 149 -25.45 -1.93 -2.75
N MET A 150 -24.58 -2.07 -1.75
CA MET A 150 -23.14 -2.25 -2.00
C MET A 150 -22.81 -3.63 -2.58
N ILE A 151 -23.43 -4.69 -2.08
CA ILE A 151 -23.24 -6.05 -2.59
C ILE A 151 -23.76 -6.17 -4.01
N GLU A 152 -24.93 -5.60 -4.33
CA GLU A 152 -25.49 -5.58 -5.68
C GLU A 152 -24.58 -4.79 -6.64
N LEU A 153 -24.08 -3.64 -6.22
CA LEU A 153 -23.10 -2.87 -6.98
C LEU A 153 -21.88 -3.71 -7.32
N LEU A 154 -21.24 -4.32 -6.31
CA LEU A 154 -20.04 -5.12 -6.48
C LEU A 154 -20.28 -6.48 -7.16
N SER A 155 -21.54 -6.86 -7.33
CA SER A 155 -21.95 -8.02 -8.14
C SER A 155 -22.15 -7.68 -9.61
N SER A 156 -22.10 -6.40 -9.98
CA SER A 156 -22.29 -5.98 -11.37
C SER A 156 -21.07 -6.32 -12.25
N PRO A 157 -21.25 -6.44 -13.58
CA PRO A 157 -20.17 -6.79 -14.50
C PRO A 157 -18.98 -5.82 -14.49
N GLU A 158 -19.20 -4.58 -14.09
CA GLU A 158 -18.13 -3.58 -13.96
C GLU A 158 -17.12 -3.91 -12.87
N PHE A 159 -17.52 -4.71 -11.88
CA PHE A 159 -16.70 -5.18 -10.76
C PHE A 159 -16.39 -6.68 -10.85
N ASP A 160 -16.39 -7.24 -12.06
CA ASP A 160 -16.00 -8.64 -12.28
C ASP A 160 -14.50 -8.84 -12.01
N LEU A 161 -14.19 -9.69 -11.02
CA LEU A 161 -12.83 -10.03 -10.62
C LEU A 161 -12.37 -11.38 -11.18
N SER A 162 -13.18 -12.06 -11.99
CA SER A 162 -12.87 -13.37 -12.58
C SER A 162 -11.81 -13.29 -13.70
N GLY A 163 -11.45 -12.08 -14.12
CA GLY A 163 -10.42 -11.82 -15.11
C GLY A 163 -8.98 -12.12 -14.62
N SER A 164 -8.00 -11.61 -15.35
CA SER A 164 -6.61 -11.70 -14.92
C SER A 164 -6.36 -10.85 -13.65
N ASN A 165 -5.29 -11.15 -12.92
CA ASN A 165 -4.85 -10.33 -11.78
C ASN A 165 -4.71 -8.84 -12.16
N ASP A 166 -4.35 -8.54 -13.41
CA ASP A 166 -4.26 -7.16 -13.92
C ASP A 166 -5.61 -6.43 -13.86
N THR A 167 -6.74 -7.12 -14.18
CA THR A 167 -8.08 -6.52 -14.12
C THR A 167 -8.47 -6.19 -12.67
N VAL A 168 -8.19 -7.11 -11.75
CA VAL A 168 -8.45 -6.93 -10.30
C VAL A 168 -7.66 -5.74 -9.78
N SER A 169 -6.38 -5.70 -10.11
CA SER A 169 -5.46 -4.61 -9.73
C SER A 169 -5.92 -3.26 -10.28
N ASP A 170 -6.29 -3.21 -11.56
CA ASP A 170 -6.76 -1.98 -12.21
C ASP A 170 -8.02 -1.41 -11.56
N ILE A 171 -8.97 -2.27 -11.15
CA ILE A 171 -10.18 -1.85 -10.42
C ILE A 171 -9.79 -1.24 -9.08
N TYR A 172 -8.96 -1.93 -8.32
CA TYR A 172 -8.55 -1.47 -6.99
C TYR A 172 -7.76 -0.16 -7.05
N GLU A 173 -6.73 -0.07 -7.90
CA GLU A 173 -5.95 1.16 -8.09
C GLU A 173 -6.81 2.34 -8.52
N TYR A 174 -7.76 2.11 -9.44
CA TYR A 174 -8.69 3.14 -9.86
C TYR A 174 -9.51 3.67 -8.69
N LEU A 175 -10.05 2.78 -7.85
CA LEU A 175 -10.82 3.17 -6.67
C LEU A 175 -9.98 3.92 -5.66
N VAL A 176 -8.75 3.46 -5.36
CA VAL A 176 -7.81 4.15 -4.45
C VAL A 176 -7.54 5.57 -4.96
N ALA A 177 -7.23 5.75 -6.25
CA ALA A 177 -6.97 7.06 -6.83
C ALA A 177 -8.21 7.97 -6.80
N GLN A 178 -9.42 7.44 -7.06
CA GLN A 178 -10.66 8.22 -7.00
C GLN A 178 -10.98 8.67 -5.58
N PHE A 179 -10.91 7.77 -4.59
CA PHE A 179 -11.12 8.13 -3.19
C PHE A 179 -10.05 9.10 -2.69
N ALA A 180 -8.79 8.93 -3.07
CA ALA A 180 -7.72 9.88 -2.74
C ALA A 180 -8.00 11.27 -3.31
N THR A 181 -8.56 11.37 -4.52
CA THR A 181 -8.92 12.65 -5.15
C THR A 181 -10.07 13.35 -4.44
N VAL A 182 -11.11 12.60 -4.06
CA VAL A 182 -12.33 13.17 -3.43
C VAL A 182 -12.13 13.41 -1.93
N LEU A 183 -11.34 12.61 -1.28
CA LEU A 183 -10.95 12.72 0.14
C LEU A 183 -9.51 13.27 0.28
N ALA A 184 -9.14 14.27 -0.54
CA ALA A 184 -7.77 14.77 -0.60
C ALA A 184 -7.21 15.24 0.76
N SER A 185 -8.08 15.77 1.66
CA SER A 185 -7.69 16.09 3.04
C SER A 185 -7.31 14.89 3.89
N ASP A 186 -7.95 13.74 3.65
CA ASP A 186 -7.83 12.55 4.49
C ASP A 186 -6.93 11.49 3.85
N MET A 187 -7.04 11.29 2.55
CA MET A 187 -6.31 10.25 1.81
C MET A 187 -5.23 10.77 0.84
N GLY A 188 -5.26 12.03 0.47
CA GLY A 188 -4.31 12.59 -0.49
C GLY A 188 -2.85 12.51 -0.02
N GLN A 189 -2.63 12.45 1.28
CA GLN A 189 -1.29 12.25 1.87
C GLN A 189 -0.76 10.81 1.69
N TYR A 190 -1.64 9.83 1.43
CA TYR A 190 -1.28 8.43 1.24
C TYR A 190 -1.14 8.04 -0.24
N TYR A 191 -1.28 9.03 -1.14
CA TYR A 191 -1.21 8.82 -2.58
C TYR A 191 -0.02 9.54 -3.19
N THR A 192 0.89 8.77 -3.78
CA THR A 192 2.01 9.30 -4.55
C THR A 192 1.64 9.33 -6.03
N PRO A 193 1.85 10.45 -6.75
CA PRO A 193 1.62 10.50 -8.20
C PRO A 193 2.38 9.40 -8.93
N LYS A 194 1.69 8.72 -9.84
CA LYS A 194 2.22 7.53 -10.54
C LYS A 194 3.52 7.83 -11.31
N GLU A 195 3.64 9.02 -11.83
CA GLU A 195 4.79 9.47 -12.61
C GLU A 195 6.03 9.60 -11.72
N ILE A 196 5.89 10.15 -10.51
CA ILE A 196 7.00 10.22 -9.54
C ILE A 196 7.36 8.82 -9.05
N SER A 197 6.36 7.97 -8.78
CA SER A 197 6.59 6.57 -8.41
C SER A 197 7.37 5.82 -9.49
N ASN A 198 7.05 6.06 -10.78
CA ASN A 198 7.75 5.46 -11.91
C ASN A 198 9.21 5.94 -12.00
N VAL A 199 9.47 7.23 -11.81
CA VAL A 199 10.85 7.76 -11.78
C VAL A 199 11.64 7.07 -10.67
N MET A 200 11.11 7.03 -9.45
CA MET A 200 11.78 6.39 -8.31
C MET A 200 12.02 4.90 -8.58
N ALA A 201 11.01 4.17 -9.00
CA ALA A 201 11.07 2.74 -9.24
C ALA A 201 12.13 2.36 -10.27
N ARG A 202 12.16 3.05 -11.41
CA ARG A 202 13.16 2.81 -12.47
C ARG A 202 14.58 3.08 -12.02
N ILE A 203 14.81 4.15 -11.25
CA ILE A 203 16.13 4.45 -10.69
C ILE A 203 16.55 3.38 -9.68
N LEU A 204 15.64 2.93 -8.81
CA LEU A 204 15.93 1.95 -7.75
C LEU A 204 16.23 0.55 -8.32
N THR A 205 15.57 0.17 -9.42
CA THR A 205 15.72 -1.16 -10.03
C THR A 205 16.79 -1.22 -11.12
N PHE A 206 17.29 -0.08 -11.60
CA PHE A 206 18.26 -0.02 -12.67
C PHE A 206 19.50 -0.89 -12.43
N GLY A 207 19.77 -1.79 -13.37
CA GLY A 207 20.87 -2.76 -13.30
C GLY A 207 20.64 -3.91 -12.33
N ARG A 208 19.40 -4.09 -11.82
CA ARG A 208 19.02 -5.12 -10.85
C ARG A 208 17.78 -5.92 -11.27
N GLU A 209 17.24 -5.65 -12.45
CA GLU A 209 15.95 -6.16 -12.92
C GLU A 209 15.91 -7.69 -13.00
N ASP A 210 17.07 -8.35 -13.08
CA ASP A 210 17.22 -9.79 -13.21
C ASP A 210 17.59 -10.49 -11.87
N MET A 211 17.60 -9.76 -10.73
CA MET A 211 17.94 -10.39 -9.43
C MET A 211 16.97 -11.53 -9.10
N GLU A 212 17.50 -12.65 -8.61
CA GLU A 212 16.71 -13.81 -8.19
C GLU A 212 16.00 -13.59 -6.86
N LYS A 213 16.52 -12.70 -6.03
CA LYS A 213 15.92 -12.26 -4.77
C LYS A 213 16.08 -10.75 -4.66
N PHE A 214 14.99 -10.08 -4.36
CA PHE A 214 14.97 -8.64 -4.21
C PHE A 214 14.06 -8.25 -3.04
N SER A 215 14.55 -7.40 -2.18
CA SER A 215 13.81 -6.92 -1.01
C SER A 215 13.55 -5.42 -1.13
N ILE A 216 12.29 -5.02 -0.90
CA ILE A 216 11.87 -3.63 -0.98
C ILE A 216 11.22 -3.22 0.34
N PHE A 217 11.49 -1.98 0.76
CA PHE A 217 10.98 -1.43 2.01
C PHE A 217 10.45 -0.01 1.83
N ASP A 218 9.25 0.24 2.37
CA ASP A 218 8.66 1.57 2.51
C ASP A 218 8.23 1.80 3.97
N PRO A 219 8.95 2.62 4.75
CA PRO A 219 8.63 2.88 6.16
C PRO A 219 7.42 3.80 6.35
N THR A 220 6.79 4.27 5.28
CA THR A 220 5.58 5.11 5.27
C THR A 220 4.64 4.64 4.17
N VAL A 221 4.32 3.34 4.20
CA VAL A 221 3.82 2.58 3.05
C VAL A 221 2.50 3.10 2.47
N GLY A 222 1.68 3.78 3.26
CA GLY A 222 0.41 4.33 2.80
C GLY A 222 -0.48 3.28 2.15
N SER A 223 -0.77 3.41 0.86
CA SER A 223 -1.55 2.44 0.09
C SER A 223 -0.74 1.27 -0.48
N GLY A 224 0.58 1.25 -0.32
CA GLY A 224 1.48 0.25 -0.90
C GLY A 224 1.85 0.48 -2.37
N SER A 225 1.40 1.57 -2.98
CA SER A 225 1.59 1.83 -4.41
C SER A 225 3.06 1.96 -4.82
N LEU A 226 3.93 2.54 -3.96
CA LEU A 226 5.36 2.63 -4.23
C LEU A 226 6.02 1.25 -4.31
N LEU A 227 5.68 0.35 -3.38
CA LEU A 227 6.17 -1.03 -3.39
C LEU A 227 5.77 -1.74 -4.69
N LEU A 228 4.50 -1.65 -5.07
CA LEU A 228 3.95 -2.26 -6.28
C LEU A 228 4.62 -1.71 -7.55
N THR A 229 4.74 -0.38 -7.65
CA THR A 229 5.38 0.26 -8.80
C THR A 229 6.84 -0.18 -8.92
N THR A 230 7.58 -0.26 -7.81
CA THR A 230 8.97 -0.70 -7.83
C THR A 230 9.09 -2.16 -8.27
N ALA A 231 8.25 -3.04 -7.72
CA ALA A 231 8.22 -4.44 -8.11
C ALA A 231 7.90 -4.65 -9.60
N SER A 232 7.06 -3.82 -10.21
CA SER A 232 6.65 -3.96 -11.61
C SER A 232 7.80 -3.81 -12.62
N TYR A 233 8.91 -3.20 -12.22
CA TYR A 233 10.12 -3.07 -13.03
C TYR A 233 11.09 -4.26 -12.91
N MET A 234 10.81 -5.20 -11.98
CA MET A 234 11.61 -6.43 -11.85
C MET A 234 11.08 -7.50 -12.81
N LYS A 235 11.93 -8.08 -13.65
CA LYS A 235 11.54 -9.06 -14.70
C LYS A 235 10.85 -10.32 -14.14
N ASN A 236 11.13 -10.67 -12.90
CA ASN A 236 10.57 -11.86 -12.25
C ASN A 236 9.53 -11.50 -11.18
N SER A 237 8.93 -10.31 -11.22
CA SER A 237 8.02 -9.82 -10.18
C SER A 237 6.81 -10.73 -9.91
N GLY A 238 6.32 -11.43 -10.92
CA GLY A 238 5.21 -12.39 -10.78
C GLY A 238 5.59 -13.76 -10.19
N ARG A 239 6.88 -14.03 -9.92
CA ARG A 239 7.32 -15.30 -9.32
C ARG A 239 7.32 -15.22 -7.81
N ARG A 240 6.64 -16.17 -7.18
CA ARG A 240 6.59 -16.30 -5.73
C ARG A 240 7.99 -16.36 -5.11
N GLY A 241 8.21 -15.60 -4.03
CA GLY A 241 9.43 -15.61 -3.24
C GLY A 241 10.63 -14.88 -3.86
N VAL A 242 10.48 -14.28 -5.05
CA VAL A 242 11.55 -13.48 -5.68
C VAL A 242 11.61 -12.10 -5.03
N ILE A 243 10.47 -11.43 -4.87
CA ILE A 243 10.40 -10.13 -4.20
C ILE A 243 9.77 -10.30 -2.81
N LYS A 244 10.40 -9.68 -1.81
CA LYS A 244 9.85 -9.53 -0.47
C LYS A 244 9.48 -8.08 -0.22
N TYR A 245 8.24 -7.87 0.17
CA TYR A 245 7.63 -6.56 0.38
C TYR A 245 7.59 -6.25 1.88
N TYR A 246 8.26 -5.18 2.27
CA TYR A 246 8.24 -4.69 3.65
C TYR A 246 7.68 -3.28 3.69
N GLY A 247 6.86 -3.00 4.68
CA GLY A 247 6.32 -1.67 4.89
C GLY A 247 5.92 -1.42 6.33
N GLN A 248 5.88 -0.17 6.72
CA GLN A 248 5.37 0.25 8.03
C GLN A 248 4.39 1.39 7.83
N GLU A 249 3.28 1.34 8.59
CA GLU A 249 2.23 2.34 8.54
C GLU A 249 1.68 2.60 9.94
N LYS A 250 1.55 3.87 10.26
CA LYS A 250 1.05 4.33 11.56
C LYS A 250 -0.47 4.30 11.64
N ASP A 251 -1.14 4.69 10.54
CA ASP A 251 -2.57 4.85 10.51
C ASP A 251 -3.28 3.56 10.09
N ALA A 252 -4.30 3.16 10.86
CA ALA A 252 -4.98 1.88 10.68
C ALA A 252 -5.64 1.71 9.31
N THR A 253 -6.20 2.78 8.72
CA THR A 253 -6.86 2.70 7.41
C THR A 253 -5.87 2.42 6.28
N PRO A 254 -4.81 3.22 6.04
CA PRO A 254 -3.84 2.88 5.01
C PRO A 254 -3.09 1.57 5.29
N TYR A 255 -2.84 1.21 6.56
CA TYR A 255 -2.30 -0.10 6.92
C TYR A 255 -3.17 -1.26 6.39
N ARG A 256 -4.50 -1.18 6.52
CA ARG A 256 -5.40 -2.18 5.94
C ARG A 256 -5.39 -2.14 4.41
N LEU A 257 -5.46 -0.94 3.84
CA LEU A 257 -5.49 -0.75 2.38
C LEU A 257 -4.22 -1.25 1.70
N SER A 258 -3.03 -1.06 2.29
CA SER A 258 -1.78 -1.56 1.70
C SER A 258 -1.75 -3.08 1.61
N ARG A 259 -2.17 -3.79 2.67
CA ARG A 259 -2.25 -5.26 2.66
C ARG A 259 -3.24 -5.76 1.60
N MET A 260 -4.45 -5.17 1.55
CA MET A 260 -5.44 -5.49 0.52
C MET A 260 -4.87 -5.24 -0.88
N ASN A 261 -4.23 -4.09 -1.09
CA ASN A 261 -3.66 -3.72 -2.38
C ASN A 261 -2.62 -4.73 -2.87
N LEU A 262 -1.64 -5.06 -2.03
CA LEU A 262 -0.60 -6.03 -2.36
C LEU A 262 -1.22 -7.40 -2.72
N MET A 263 -2.17 -7.90 -1.94
CA MET A 263 -2.81 -9.19 -2.21
C MET A 263 -3.66 -9.18 -3.48
N MET A 264 -4.37 -8.09 -3.77
CA MET A 264 -5.17 -7.96 -5.00
C MET A 264 -4.31 -7.83 -6.26
N HIS A 265 -3.04 -7.44 -6.12
CA HIS A 265 -2.02 -7.53 -7.17
C HIS A 265 -1.41 -8.94 -7.30
N GLY A 266 -1.99 -9.94 -6.65
CA GLY A 266 -1.56 -11.33 -6.73
C GLY A 266 -0.32 -11.67 -5.91
N ILE A 267 0.13 -10.77 -5.02
CA ILE A 267 1.25 -11.06 -4.13
C ILE A 267 0.77 -12.01 -3.04
N GLU A 268 1.51 -13.09 -2.86
CA GLU A 268 1.20 -14.07 -1.84
C GLU A 268 1.48 -13.52 -0.43
N TYR A 269 0.62 -13.83 0.53
CA TYR A 269 0.73 -13.32 1.89
C TYR A 269 2.11 -13.60 2.53
N ASN A 270 2.76 -14.71 2.22
CA ASN A 270 4.11 -15.02 2.72
C ASN A 270 5.23 -14.09 2.18
N ASP A 271 4.95 -13.29 1.17
CA ASP A 271 5.90 -12.34 0.59
C ASP A 271 5.64 -10.91 1.08
N ILE A 272 4.55 -10.70 1.85
CA ILE A 272 4.12 -9.42 2.41
C ILE A 272 4.53 -9.35 3.90
N ASN A 273 5.09 -8.21 4.30
CA ASN A 273 5.45 -7.91 5.68
C ASN A 273 5.14 -6.44 5.97
N ILE A 274 3.91 -6.15 6.35
CA ILE A 274 3.49 -4.79 6.70
C ILE A 274 3.24 -4.71 8.20
N ASN A 275 3.89 -3.75 8.86
CA ASN A 275 3.78 -3.53 10.30
C ASN A 275 2.91 -2.30 10.60
N HIS A 276 2.05 -2.40 11.61
CA HIS A 276 1.21 -1.31 12.08
C HIS A 276 1.87 -0.60 13.25
N ALA A 277 2.72 0.37 12.97
CA ALA A 277 3.42 1.17 14.00
C ALA A 277 3.93 2.50 13.44
N ASP A 278 4.25 3.44 14.35
CA ASP A 278 4.94 4.68 14.01
C ASP A 278 6.43 4.38 13.77
N THR A 279 6.90 4.59 12.57
CA THR A 279 8.28 4.35 12.12
C THR A 279 9.33 5.08 12.95
N LEU A 280 9.03 6.29 13.40
CA LEU A 280 9.98 7.07 14.19
C LEU A 280 10.03 6.64 15.66
N GLU A 281 8.97 6.00 16.16
CA GLU A 281 8.92 5.45 17.52
C GLU A 281 9.39 4.00 17.58
N SER A 282 9.08 3.21 16.57
CA SER A 282 9.35 1.77 16.49
C SER A 282 10.37 1.48 15.40
N ASP A 283 11.57 1.09 15.80
CA ASP A 283 12.61 0.64 14.87
C ASP A 283 12.27 -0.75 14.36
N TRP A 284 11.86 -0.85 13.11
CA TRP A 284 11.39 -2.07 12.46
C TRP A 284 11.72 -2.02 10.95
N PRO A 285 12.07 -3.13 10.31
CA PRO A 285 12.09 -4.51 10.82
C PRO A 285 13.47 -4.94 11.33
N ASP A 286 13.68 -4.86 12.59
CA ASP A 286 14.88 -5.33 13.24
C ASP A 286 14.62 -5.73 14.69
N GLY A 287 15.67 -6.10 15.36
CA GLY A 287 15.64 -6.54 16.74
C GLY A 287 17.04 -6.60 17.34
N VAL A 288 17.08 -6.75 18.63
CA VAL A 288 18.34 -6.94 19.35
C VAL A 288 18.66 -8.41 19.43
N VAL A 289 19.79 -8.83 18.84
CA VAL A 289 20.34 -10.18 18.96
C VAL A 289 21.63 -10.12 19.79
N ASP A 290 21.67 -10.86 20.88
CA ASP A 290 22.82 -10.87 21.82
C ASP A 290 23.25 -9.45 22.29
N GLY A 291 22.27 -8.57 22.53
CA GLY A 291 22.50 -7.20 22.97
C GLY A 291 23.02 -6.26 21.88
N LYS A 292 23.03 -6.70 20.61
CA LYS A 292 23.41 -5.87 19.47
C LYS A 292 22.19 -5.56 18.61
N ASP A 293 22.13 -4.34 18.13
CA ASP A 293 21.20 -3.93 17.10
C ASP A 293 21.49 -4.67 15.79
N THR A 294 20.46 -5.26 15.20
CA THR A 294 20.56 -6.10 14.00
C THR A 294 19.50 -5.70 12.98
N PRO A 295 19.63 -4.50 12.38
CA PRO A 295 18.65 -4.04 11.42
C PRO A 295 18.57 -4.97 10.21
N ARG A 296 17.36 -5.20 9.73
CA ARG A 296 17.16 -5.81 8.43
C ARG A 296 17.48 -4.77 7.35
N MET A 297 18.30 -5.19 6.40
CA MET A 297 18.70 -4.38 5.26
C MET A 297 17.92 -4.75 4.01
N PHE A 298 17.73 -3.78 3.11
CA PHE A 298 16.94 -3.93 1.89
C PHE A 298 17.71 -3.47 0.65
N ASP A 299 17.47 -4.16 -0.47
CA ASP A 299 18.03 -3.82 -1.77
C ASP A 299 17.52 -2.46 -2.27
N ALA A 300 16.25 -2.18 -2.06
CA ALA A 300 15.65 -0.90 -2.38
C ALA A 300 14.80 -0.37 -1.22
N VAL A 301 14.99 0.90 -0.89
CA VAL A 301 14.16 1.61 0.10
C VAL A 301 13.54 2.83 -0.57
N MET A 302 12.23 2.98 -0.42
CA MET A 302 11.49 4.13 -0.95
C MET A 302 10.58 4.71 0.10
N ALA A 303 10.32 6.01 0.04
CA ALA A 303 9.38 6.64 0.96
C ALA A 303 8.76 7.91 0.39
N ASN A 304 7.50 8.14 0.73
CA ASN A 304 6.82 9.42 0.64
C ASN A 304 6.27 9.77 2.04
N PRO A 305 7.13 10.23 2.97
CA PRO A 305 6.73 10.50 4.34
C PRO A 305 5.84 11.75 4.45
N PRO A 306 5.09 11.92 5.56
CA PRO A 306 4.36 13.16 5.82
C PRO A 306 5.32 14.33 5.96
N TYR A 307 5.18 15.36 5.09
CA TYR A 307 6.11 16.49 5.04
C TYR A 307 6.07 17.34 6.30
N SER A 308 7.25 17.65 6.83
CA SER A 308 7.40 18.51 8.01
C SER A 308 6.58 18.05 9.21
N ALA A 309 6.42 16.75 9.38
CA ALA A 309 5.69 16.17 10.50
C ALA A 309 6.36 16.50 11.85
N HIS A 310 5.56 16.61 12.88
CA HIS A 310 6.04 16.67 14.26
C HIS A 310 6.35 15.25 14.76
N TRP A 311 7.41 15.10 15.51
CA TRP A 311 7.79 13.81 16.09
C TRP A 311 8.46 13.98 17.46
N ASN A 312 8.56 12.91 18.23
CA ASN A 312 9.25 12.90 19.51
C ASN A 312 10.75 12.65 19.28
N ASN A 313 11.53 13.73 19.27
CA ASN A 313 12.99 13.68 19.08
C ASN A 313 13.79 13.67 20.38
N LYS A 314 13.10 13.59 21.55
CA LYS A 314 13.76 13.64 22.86
C LYS A 314 14.49 12.33 23.13
N ASP A 315 15.70 12.42 23.67
CA ASP A 315 16.53 11.27 24.07
C ASP A 315 16.83 10.29 22.90
N ARG A 316 16.98 10.83 21.66
CA ARG A 316 17.25 10.07 20.41
C ARG A 316 18.69 10.17 19.92
N GLU A 317 19.59 10.83 20.67
CA GLU A 317 20.98 11.05 20.28
C GLU A 317 21.77 9.76 20.16
N ASP A 318 21.46 8.75 20.97
CA ASP A 318 22.12 7.44 20.98
C ASP A 318 21.44 6.39 20.08
N ASP A 319 20.28 6.72 19.49
CA ASP A 319 19.56 5.83 18.58
C ASP A 319 20.45 5.60 17.33
N PRO A 320 20.73 4.34 16.95
CA PRO A 320 21.65 3.99 15.87
C PRO A 320 21.28 4.61 14.52
N ARG A 321 19.99 4.93 14.31
CA ARG A 321 19.50 5.56 13.09
C ARG A 321 20.01 7.00 12.92
N TRP A 322 20.23 7.73 14.03
CA TRP A 322 20.56 9.18 13.99
C TRP A 322 21.88 9.56 14.64
N ARG A 323 22.46 8.72 15.50
CA ARG A 323 23.66 9.06 16.30
C ARG A 323 24.84 9.57 15.49
N GLU A 324 25.03 9.08 14.24
CA GLU A 324 26.16 9.47 13.39
C GLU A 324 25.92 10.76 12.59
N TYR A 325 24.66 11.16 12.43
CA TYR A 325 24.26 12.28 11.58
C TYR A 325 23.71 13.45 12.38
N GLY A 326 23.11 13.16 13.52
CA GLY A 326 22.39 14.09 14.35
C GLY A 326 20.87 13.93 14.26
N VAL A 327 20.17 14.43 15.28
CA VAL A 327 18.74 14.32 15.43
C VAL A 327 18.02 15.45 14.70
N SER A 328 16.99 15.12 13.93
CA SER A 328 16.13 16.05 13.21
C SER A 328 15.31 16.93 14.19
N PRO A 329 14.93 18.18 13.81
CA PRO A 329 14.12 19.03 14.68
C PRO A 329 12.77 18.39 15.03
N LYS A 330 12.26 18.62 16.25
CA LYS A 330 10.95 18.12 16.69
C LYS A 330 9.79 18.46 15.74
N THR A 331 9.86 19.62 15.08
CA THR A 331 8.81 20.12 14.18
C THR A 331 9.06 19.79 12.72
N LYS A 332 10.09 18.99 12.39
CA LYS A 332 10.52 18.68 11.03
C LYS A 332 11.16 17.28 11.00
N ALA A 333 10.36 16.26 10.86
CA ALA A 333 10.81 14.87 10.83
C ALA A 333 11.43 14.45 9.48
N ASP A 334 11.49 15.35 8.50
CA ASP A 334 11.92 15.05 7.13
C ASP A 334 13.24 14.23 7.08
N TYR A 335 14.26 14.71 7.78
CA TYR A 335 15.54 13.98 7.89
C TYR A 335 15.49 12.76 8.83
N ALA A 336 14.57 12.71 9.78
CA ALA A 336 14.43 11.51 10.60
C ALA A 336 13.97 10.32 9.76
N PHE A 337 12.99 10.53 8.86
CA PHE A 337 12.58 9.51 7.89
C PHE A 337 13.70 9.17 6.89
N LEU A 338 14.42 10.17 6.37
CA LEU A 338 15.55 9.93 5.44
C LEU A 338 16.60 9.02 6.07
N LEU A 339 16.99 9.32 7.31
CA LEU A 339 18.04 8.57 8.01
C LEU A 339 17.56 7.18 8.42
N HIS A 340 16.28 7.01 8.76
CA HIS A 340 15.68 5.70 8.97
C HIS A 340 15.73 4.84 7.68
N CYS A 341 15.35 5.41 6.54
CA CYS A 341 15.50 4.73 5.25
C CYS A 341 16.95 4.32 4.96
N LEU A 342 17.90 5.23 5.21
CA LEU A 342 19.32 4.98 4.98
C LEU A 342 19.87 3.90 5.93
N TYR A 343 19.38 3.85 7.17
CA TYR A 343 19.76 2.85 8.16
C TYR A 343 19.43 1.44 7.69
N HIS A 344 18.26 1.25 7.11
CA HIS A 344 17.78 -0.03 6.58
C HIS A 344 18.22 -0.33 5.13
N LEU A 345 19.10 0.46 4.55
CA LEU A 345 19.58 0.24 3.20
C LEU A 345 20.75 -0.75 3.18
N GLU A 346 20.75 -1.72 2.28
CA GLU A 346 21.92 -2.57 2.01
C GLU A 346 23.11 -1.74 1.52
N ASP A 347 24.32 -2.23 1.72
CA ASP A 347 25.56 -1.56 1.32
C ASP A 347 25.58 -1.22 -0.17
N ASN A 348 25.09 -2.12 -1.00
CA ASN A 348 24.91 -1.92 -2.43
C ASN A 348 23.48 -1.48 -2.80
N GLY A 349 22.64 -1.21 -1.80
CA GLY A 349 21.27 -0.77 -1.95
C GLY A 349 21.18 0.62 -2.55
N ARG A 350 20.00 0.99 -3.05
CA ARG A 350 19.66 2.34 -3.48
C ARG A 350 18.35 2.76 -2.85
N MET A 351 18.26 3.97 -2.35
CA MET A 351 17.03 4.52 -1.81
C MET A 351 16.60 5.80 -2.53
N ALA A 352 15.30 6.05 -2.51
CA ALA A 352 14.67 7.25 -3.02
C ALA A 352 13.62 7.75 -2.04
N ILE A 353 13.68 9.03 -1.66
CA ILE A 353 12.72 9.63 -0.74
C ILE A 353 12.20 10.95 -1.27
N ILE A 354 10.89 11.15 -1.20
CA ILE A 354 10.21 12.38 -1.60
C ILE A 354 10.18 13.33 -0.42
N LEU A 355 10.71 14.54 -0.59
CA LEU A 355 10.82 15.54 0.47
C LEU A 355 10.47 16.94 -0.04
N PRO A 356 10.01 17.84 0.83
CA PRO A 356 9.83 19.25 0.45
C PRO A 356 11.17 19.94 0.21
N HIS A 357 11.25 20.89 -0.71
CA HIS A 357 12.47 21.62 -1.05
C HIS A 357 13.19 22.24 0.17
N GLY A 358 12.45 22.52 1.25
CA GLY A 358 13.02 23.05 2.49
C GLY A 358 14.22 22.26 3.04
N VAL A 359 14.25 20.95 2.83
CA VAL A 359 15.36 20.08 3.28
C VAL A 359 16.70 20.45 2.64
N LEU A 360 16.69 21.10 1.49
CA LEU A 360 17.90 21.47 0.75
C LEU A 360 18.61 22.70 1.30
N PHE A 361 17.90 23.58 2.03
CA PHE A 361 18.46 24.88 2.44
C PHE A 361 18.25 25.23 3.92
N ARG A 362 17.36 24.55 4.66
CA ARG A 362 17.20 24.81 6.10
C ARG A 362 18.52 24.54 6.85
N GLY A 363 18.87 25.44 7.78
CA GLY A 363 20.10 25.40 8.58
C GLY A 363 19.99 24.56 9.85
N ALA A 364 20.76 24.91 10.87
CA ALA A 364 20.82 24.28 12.19
C ALA A 364 21.07 22.77 12.14
N SER A 365 20.25 21.95 12.81
CA SER A 365 20.42 20.49 12.84
C SER A 365 20.26 19.85 11.45
N GLU A 366 19.31 20.31 10.62
CA GLU A 366 19.15 19.80 9.26
C GLU A 366 20.39 20.10 8.38
N GLY A 367 21.00 21.28 8.55
CA GLY A 367 22.26 21.62 7.89
C GLY A 367 23.43 20.71 8.30
N ARG A 368 23.51 20.32 9.59
CA ARG A 368 24.53 19.36 10.07
C ARG A 368 24.32 17.96 9.48
N ILE A 369 23.07 17.47 9.48
CA ILE A 369 22.73 16.16 8.90
C ILE A 369 23.10 16.16 7.42
N ARG A 370 22.69 17.18 6.66
CA ARG A 370 22.99 17.30 5.24
C ARG A 370 24.50 17.32 4.97
N LYS A 371 25.27 18.07 5.80
CA LYS A 371 26.72 18.07 5.71
C LYS A 371 27.30 16.67 5.94
N ALA A 372 26.85 15.95 6.96
CA ALA A 372 27.33 14.60 7.24
C ALA A 372 27.04 13.62 6.08
N LEU A 373 25.87 13.71 5.45
CA LEU A 373 25.53 12.91 4.27
C LEU A 373 26.43 13.22 3.07
N ILE A 374 26.77 14.50 2.87
CA ILE A 374 27.69 14.94 1.80
C ILE A 374 29.12 14.46 2.10
N ASP A 375 29.60 14.66 3.32
CA ASP A 375 30.95 14.25 3.72
C ASP A 375 31.16 12.73 3.60
N LYS A 376 30.06 11.93 3.76
CA LYS A 376 30.04 10.47 3.57
C LYS A 376 29.75 10.05 2.11
N HIS A 377 29.62 10.98 1.17
CA HIS A 377 29.29 10.76 -0.25
C HIS A 377 27.98 9.99 -0.50
N GLN A 378 27.02 10.08 0.41
CA GLN A 378 25.82 9.24 0.36
C GLN A 378 24.70 9.80 -0.52
N ILE A 379 24.70 11.09 -0.83
CA ILE A 379 23.71 11.69 -1.74
C ILE A 379 24.19 11.49 -3.19
N GLU A 380 23.42 10.71 -3.97
CA GLU A 380 23.72 10.44 -5.38
C GLU A 380 23.11 11.51 -6.28
N ALA A 381 21.82 11.78 -6.13
CA ALA A 381 21.11 12.75 -6.95
C ALA A 381 20.00 13.45 -6.18
N ILE A 382 19.65 14.64 -6.65
CA ILE A 382 18.49 15.42 -6.19
C ILE A 382 17.70 15.83 -7.42
N ILE A 383 16.44 15.41 -7.51
CA ILE A 383 15.54 15.68 -8.63
C ILE A 383 14.46 16.65 -8.15
N GLY A 384 14.45 17.87 -8.64
CA GLY A 384 13.45 18.89 -8.32
C GLY A 384 12.25 18.78 -9.26
N PHE A 385 11.04 18.60 -8.72
CA PHE A 385 9.81 18.42 -9.47
C PHE A 385 8.96 19.69 -9.55
N PRO A 386 8.02 19.78 -10.52
CA PRO A 386 7.07 20.88 -10.61
C PRO A 386 6.19 21.01 -9.37
N GLU A 387 5.70 22.21 -9.08
CA GLU A 387 4.64 22.43 -8.10
C GLU A 387 3.33 21.74 -8.51
N LYS A 388 2.41 21.53 -7.56
CA LYS A 388 1.04 21.03 -7.81
C LYS A 388 0.98 19.65 -8.48
N LEU A 389 1.94 18.79 -8.25
CA LEU A 389 1.87 17.38 -8.65
C LEU A 389 1.02 16.54 -7.67
N PHE A 390 1.00 16.91 -6.40
CA PHE A 390 0.26 16.22 -5.36
C PHE A 390 -1.16 16.78 -5.17
N LEU A 391 -2.10 15.92 -4.85
CA LEU A 391 -3.52 16.27 -4.67
C LEU A 391 -3.75 17.16 -3.43
N ASN A 392 -2.97 16.92 -2.37
CA ASN A 392 -3.16 17.54 -1.06
C ASN A 392 -2.26 18.76 -0.80
N THR A 393 -1.29 19.02 -1.65
CA THR A 393 -0.36 20.14 -1.47
C THR A 393 0.09 20.75 -2.79
N PRO A 394 0.13 22.08 -2.90
CA PRO A 394 0.72 22.74 -4.06
C PRO A 394 2.25 22.86 -3.99
N ILE A 395 2.88 22.43 -2.87
CA ILE A 395 4.28 22.65 -2.59
C ILE A 395 5.14 21.81 -3.56
N PRO A 396 6.17 22.41 -4.19
CA PRO A 396 7.12 21.65 -4.99
C PRO A 396 7.95 20.72 -4.09
N VAL A 397 8.19 19.52 -4.60
CA VAL A 397 8.97 18.48 -3.90
C VAL A 397 10.24 18.15 -4.66
N CYS A 398 11.18 17.51 -3.98
CA CYS A 398 12.30 16.85 -4.61
C CYS A 398 12.34 15.36 -4.22
N VAL A 399 12.90 14.55 -5.09
CA VAL A 399 13.33 13.20 -4.76
C VAL A 399 14.82 13.23 -4.50
N VAL A 400 15.22 12.72 -3.34
CA VAL A 400 16.63 12.55 -2.96
C VAL A 400 16.99 11.09 -3.13
N ILE A 401 18.00 10.81 -3.95
CA ILE A 401 18.52 9.46 -4.21
C ILE A 401 19.79 9.30 -3.38
N LEU A 402 19.86 8.23 -2.60
CA LEU A 402 21.03 7.93 -1.76
C LEU A 402 21.51 6.48 -1.95
N ARG A 403 22.81 6.30 -1.69
CA ARG A 403 23.48 4.99 -1.57
C ARG A 403 24.44 5.05 -0.38
N LYS A 404 24.64 3.93 0.31
CA LYS A 404 25.57 3.88 1.46
C LYS A 404 27.02 4.01 1.03
N ASN A 405 27.47 3.17 0.13
CA ASN A 405 28.86 3.03 -0.26
C ASN A 405 29.08 3.61 -1.66
N ARG A 406 29.21 4.93 -1.75
CA ARG A 406 29.65 5.63 -2.97
C ARG A 406 31.10 6.05 -2.86
N ILE A 407 31.82 5.93 -3.97
CA ILE A 407 33.19 6.43 -4.13
C ILE A 407 33.15 7.87 -4.64
N GLU A 408 32.20 8.16 -5.54
CA GLU A 408 32.02 9.48 -6.15
C GLU A 408 31.53 10.48 -5.10
N SER A 409 32.15 11.66 -5.08
CA SER A 409 31.80 12.73 -4.14
C SER A 409 30.86 13.78 -4.68
N ASP A 410 30.60 13.75 -5.99
CA ASP A 410 29.68 14.67 -6.67
C ASP A 410 28.20 14.32 -6.38
N VAL A 411 27.33 15.32 -6.53
CA VAL A 411 25.88 15.18 -6.41
C VAL A 411 25.25 15.70 -7.68
N LEU A 412 24.48 14.84 -8.35
CA LEU A 412 23.73 15.23 -9.54
C LEU A 412 22.48 16.03 -9.15
N PHE A 413 22.31 17.23 -9.73
CA PHE A 413 21.08 18.02 -9.59
C PHE A 413 20.30 18.01 -10.91
N VAL A 414 19.06 17.52 -10.86
CA VAL A 414 18.14 17.48 -12.01
C VAL A 414 16.99 18.47 -11.75
N ASP A 415 16.95 19.55 -12.53
CA ASP A 415 15.82 20.49 -12.50
C ASP A 415 14.75 20.06 -13.50
N ALA A 416 13.73 19.34 -13.02
CA ALA A 416 12.56 18.94 -13.79
C ALA A 416 11.36 19.88 -13.60
N SER A 417 11.53 21.03 -12.93
CA SER A 417 10.44 21.92 -12.53
C SER A 417 9.59 22.48 -13.69
N LYS A 418 10.10 22.42 -14.93
CA LYS A 418 9.43 22.94 -16.14
C LYS A 418 8.85 21.82 -17.04
N GLY A 419 9.15 20.55 -16.77
CA GLY A 419 8.67 19.40 -17.55
C GLY A 419 7.31 18.93 -17.04
N PHE A 420 6.22 19.51 -17.52
CA PHE A 420 4.85 19.10 -17.17
C PHE A 420 3.79 19.61 -18.15
N GLU A 421 2.63 19.00 -18.09
CA GLU A 421 1.39 19.53 -18.67
C GLU A 421 0.41 19.94 -17.56
N LYS A 422 -0.45 20.93 -17.84
CA LYS A 422 -1.50 21.36 -16.91
C LYS A 422 -2.77 20.57 -17.15
N ILE A 423 -3.26 19.91 -16.11
CA ILE A 423 -4.54 19.18 -16.11
C ILE A 423 -5.47 19.82 -15.08
N LYS A 424 -6.40 20.68 -15.51
CA LYS A 424 -7.35 21.37 -14.62
C LYS A 424 -6.64 22.10 -13.46
N LYS A 425 -6.69 21.51 -12.23
CA LYS A 425 -6.14 22.10 -11.01
C LYS A 425 -4.75 21.55 -10.63
N GLN A 426 -4.23 20.61 -11.37
CA GLN A 426 -3.01 19.85 -11.08
C GLN A 426 -2.04 19.93 -12.27
N ASN A 427 -0.76 19.79 -12.00
CA ASN A 427 0.25 19.54 -13.01
C ASN A 427 0.47 18.04 -13.13
N ASN A 428 0.87 17.56 -14.29
CA ASN A 428 1.16 16.15 -14.56
C ASN A 428 2.45 16.02 -15.35
N LEU A 429 3.31 15.06 -14.99
CA LEU A 429 4.48 14.73 -15.80
C LEU A 429 4.03 13.90 -17.00
N ARG A 430 4.50 14.25 -18.20
CA ARG A 430 4.29 13.42 -19.38
C ARG A 430 5.26 12.25 -19.39
N SER A 431 4.95 11.20 -20.14
CA SER A 431 5.87 10.05 -20.27
C SER A 431 7.27 10.46 -20.73
N GLU A 432 7.37 11.42 -21.66
CA GLU A 432 8.65 11.97 -22.14
C GLU A 432 9.44 12.70 -21.05
N ASP A 433 8.76 13.38 -20.11
CA ASP A 433 9.42 14.05 -18.99
C ASP A 433 9.99 12.99 -18.01
N VAL A 434 9.23 11.92 -17.74
CA VAL A 434 9.68 10.78 -16.92
C VAL A 434 10.91 10.12 -17.54
N GLU A 435 10.86 9.79 -18.86
CA GLU A 435 12.00 9.21 -19.58
C GLU A 435 13.24 10.08 -19.45
N LYS A 436 13.11 11.37 -19.75
CA LYS A 436 14.24 12.32 -19.69
C LYS A 436 14.86 12.40 -18.30
N ILE A 437 14.04 12.43 -17.23
CA ILE A 437 14.53 12.46 -15.85
C ILE A 437 15.31 11.18 -15.53
N VAL A 438 14.71 10.03 -15.85
CA VAL A 438 15.35 8.73 -15.58
C VAL A 438 16.66 8.61 -16.33
N ASP A 439 16.66 8.86 -17.66
CA ASP A 439 17.85 8.77 -18.50
C ASP A 439 18.98 9.69 -18.00
N THR A 440 18.63 10.88 -17.47
CA THR A 440 19.64 11.81 -16.93
C THR A 440 20.28 11.27 -15.65
N VAL A 441 19.56 10.47 -14.85
CA VAL A 441 20.08 9.95 -13.58
C VAL A 441 20.85 8.64 -13.76
N ILE A 442 20.46 7.80 -14.73
CA ILE A 442 21.05 6.47 -14.91
C ILE A 442 22.22 6.44 -15.91
N ASN A 443 22.38 7.47 -16.78
CA ASN A 443 23.46 7.62 -17.76
C ASN A 443 24.43 8.75 -17.39
#